data_68a4d00dc4307a8db804f5b041cfd0b0
#
_entry.id   68a4d00dc4307a8db804f5b041cfd0b0
#
_cell.length_a   1.000
_cell.length_b   1.000
_cell.length_c   1.000
_cell.angle_alpha   90.00
_cell.angle_beta   90.00
_cell.angle_gamma   90.00
#
_symmetry.space_group_name_H-M   'P 1'
#
loop_
_entity.id
_entity.type
_entity.pdbx_description
1 polymer ?
#
loop_
_entity_poly.entity_id
_entity_poly.type
_entity_poly.pdbx_seq_one_letter_code
_entity_poly.pdbx_strand_id
1 'polypeptide(L)'
;MKITKSNVDYDKIYHFTKQDCDATGLNLNGIRMVDVKHTNEIKNAIKSGKTFIACIEVDINTMGIADGQHRYQAYRSIWNEDETSAVKMDVRFLDIPSKMYDDIVKDKNIHSKNWTIKDYKEAMRRNPKNQSISMLDDFCQSHNLLHGKAKDKETNKYKMCKDRYAMAILKGENQTKQIKDGTFTLNNVEIKDGDALYVEIEHMVTKLGLTSSMGNWFEAFCSAWYKMRHDYRSRSQIERIGFNKVLEKIDAKNFSTSPSGSRIDWENRFTTLIDNISNNRI
;
A
#
# COMPACT_ATOMS: atom_id res chain seq x y z
N MET A 1 -16.78 -34.81 10.49
CA MET A 1 -18.12 -34.44 9.95
C MET A 1 -17.96 -33.30 8.99
N LYS A 2 -18.47 -33.40 7.78
CA LYS A 2 -18.34 -32.28 6.79
C LYS A 2 -19.35 -31.20 7.18
N ILE A 3 -18.88 -30.01 7.52
CA ILE A 3 -19.70 -28.85 7.82
C ILE A 3 -20.09 -28.17 6.50
N THR A 4 -21.39 -27.90 6.37
CA THR A 4 -21.99 -27.25 5.20
C THR A 4 -23.00 -26.21 5.67
N LYS A 5 -23.40 -25.30 4.79
CA LYS A 5 -24.42 -24.30 5.09
C LYS A 5 -25.74 -24.86 5.57
N SER A 6 -26.08 -26.10 5.18
CA SER A 6 -27.34 -26.78 5.55
C SER A 6 -27.31 -27.46 6.92
N ASN A 7 -26.11 -27.69 7.49
CA ASN A 7 -25.96 -28.40 8.76
C ASN A 7 -25.18 -27.64 9.84
N VAL A 8 -24.79 -26.40 9.56
CA VAL A 8 -24.06 -25.54 10.50
C VAL A 8 -25.05 -24.88 11.47
N ASP A 9 -24.66 -24.81 12.72
CA ASP A 9 -25.29 -23.98 13.74
C ASP A 9 -24.44 -22.74 13.97
N TYR A 10 -24.95 -21.58 13.60
CA TYR A 10 -24.20 -20.30 13.65
C TYR A 10 -24.02 -19.76 15.07
N ASP A 11 -24.81 -20.23 16.02
CA ASP A 11 -24.71 -19.84 17.43
C ASP A 11 -23.74 -20.72 18.22
N LYS A 12 -23.29 -21.82 17.60
CA LYS A 12 -22.40 -22.79 18.22
C LYS A 12 -20.92 -22.49 18.00
N ILE A 13 -20.12 -22.72 19.05
CA ILE A 13 -18.65 -22.80 18.94
C ILE A 13 -18.28 -24.28 18.74
N TYR A 14 -17.54 -24.53 17.68
CA TYR A 14 -17.04 -25.86 17.33
C TYR A 14 -15.59 -26.00 17.82
N HIS A 15 -15.26 -27.13 18.42
CA HIS A 15 -13.91 -27.42 18.93
C HIS A 15 -13.18 -28.33 17.94
N PHE A 16 -12.41 -27.71 17.03
CA PHE A 16 -11.76 -28.41 15.95
C PHE A 16 -10.39 -28.97 16.36
N THR A 17 -10.20 -30.26 16.01
CA THR A 17 -8.88 -30.91 15.94
C THR A 17 -8.21 -30.60 14.60
N LYS A 18 -6.96 -31.06 14.42
CA LYS A 18 -6.29 -31.03 13.11
C LYS A 18 -7.12 -31.70 12.02
N GLN A 19 -7.67 -32.91 12.33
CA GLN A 19 -8.47 -33.69 11.39
C GLN A 19 -9.76 -32.94 10.97
N ASP A 20 -10.40 -32.26 11.91
CA ASP A 20 -11.61 -31.47 11.62
C ASP A 20 -11.28 -30.31 10.68
N CYS A 21 -10.14 -29.61 10.89
CA CYS A 21 -9.68 -28.54 10.02
C CYS A 21 -9.39 -29.02 8.61
N ASP A 22 -8.65 -30.14 8.49
CA ASP A 22 -8.29 -30.71 7.20
C ASP A 22 -9.52 -31.22 6.43
N ALA A 23 -10.47 -31.84 7.13
CA ALA A 23 -11.73 -32.32 6.54
C ALA A 23 -12.68 -31.19 6.12
N THR A 24 -12.62 -30.04 6.82
CA THR A 24 -13.49 -28.88 6.54
C THR A 24 -12.91 -27.99 5.45
N GLY A 25 -11.61 -28.03 5.22
CA GLY A 25 -10.93 -27.25 4.19
C GLY A 25 -10.79 -25.77 4.56
N LEU A 26 -10.61 -25.46 5.86
CA LEU A 26 -10.38 -24.10 6.31
C LEU A 26 -9.14 -23.49 5.64
N ASN A 27 -9.27 -22.28 5.13
CA ASN A 27 -8.20 -21.61 4.42
C ASN A 27 -7.99 -20.16 4.90
N LEU A 28 -6.74 -19.70 4.72
CA LEU A 28 -6.38 -18.30 4.87
C LEU A 28 -6.71 -17.58 3.57
N ASN A 29 -7.79 -16.88 3.49
CA ASN A 29 -8.15 -16.11 2.29
C ASN A 29 -7.14 -15.01 1.91
N GLY A 30 -5.92 -15.05 2.51
CA GLY A 30 -4.79 -14.20 2.17
C GLY A 30 -5.06 -12.68 2.31
N ILE A 31 -6.13 -12.23 2.99
CA ILE A 31 -6.52 -10.81 3.12
C ILE A 31 -5.48 -10.03 3.92
N ARG A 32 -4.77 -10.70 4.78
CA ARG A 32 -3.70 -10.11 5.59
C ARG A 32 -2.51 -11.05 5.63
N MET A 33 -1.31 -10.48 5.54
CA MET A 33 -0.10 -11.26 5.79
C MET A 33 -0.04 -11.64 7.26
N VAL A 34 0.27 -12.90 7.49
CA VAL A 34 0.45 -13.42 8.85
C VAL A 34 1.79 -12.93 9.39
N ASP A 35 1.75 -12.25 10.54
CA ASP A 35 2.95 -11.83 11.27
C ASP A 35 3.51 -13.05 12.03
N VAL A 36 4.67 -13.52 11.60
CA VAL A 36 5.31 -14.73 12.17
C VAL A 36 5.66 -14.55 13.64
N LYS A 37 6.12 -13.35 14.05
CA LYS A 37 6.46 -13.07 15.44
C LYS A 37 5.22 -13.17 16.32
N HIS A 38 4.14 -12.48 15.91
CA HIS A 38 2.88 -12.53 16.65
C HIS A 38 2.26 -13.93 16.67
N THR A 39 2.35 -14.67 15.59
CA THR A 39 1.90 -16.08 15.53
C THR A 39 2.67 -16.95 16.53
N ASN A 40 4.00 -16.79 16.64
CA ASN A 40 4.81 -17.51 17.60
C ASN A 40 4.49 -17.14 19.05
N GLU A 41 4.21 -15.88 19.35
CA GLU A 41 3.75 -15.45 20.67
C GLU A 41 2.44 -16.13 21.06
N ILE A 42 1.46 -16.19 20.14
CA ILE A 42 0.19 -16.91 20.35
C ILE A 42 0.43 -18.41 20.52
N LYS A 43 1.25 -19.02 19.69
CA LYS A 43 1.62 -20.43 19.78
C LYS A 43 2.17 -20.80 21.15
N ASN A 44 3.13 -20.02 21.64
CA ASN A 44 3.73 -20.22 22.96
C ASN A 44 2.68 -20.06 24.09
N ALA A 45 1.77 -19.10 23.94
CA ALA A 45 0.67 -18.91 24.88
C ALA A 45 -0.27 -20.13 24.91
N ILE A 46 -0.64 -20.69 23.75
CA ILE A 46 -1.46 -21.92 23.66
C ILE A 46 -0.72 -23.08 24.31
N LYS A 47 0.58 -23.30 24.01
CA LYS A 47 1.38 -24.37 24.62
C LYS A 47 1.51 -24.25 26.15
N SER A 48 1.47 -23.04 26.68
CA SER A 48 1.48 -22.78 28.12
C SER A 48 0.09 -22.95 28.79
N GLY A 49 -0.93 -23.41 28.05
CA GLY A 49 -2.28 -23.61 28.56
C GLY A 49 -3.15 -22.36 28.61
N LYS A 50 -2.73 -21.24 27.99
CA LYS A 50 -3.55 -20.03 27.92
C LYS A 50 -4.74 -20.25 26.99
N THR A 51 -5.93 -20.03 27.52
CA THR A 51 -7.18 -20.07 26.75
C THR A 51 -7.47 -18.69 26.14
N PHE A 52 -7.84 -18.66 24.88
CA PHE A 52 -8.31 -17.43 24.22
C PHE A 52 -9.83 -17.38 24.26
N ILE A 53 -10.39 -16.25 24.69
CA ILE A 53 -11.85 -16.04 24.77
C ILE A 53 -12.48 -15.93 23.37
N ALA A 54 -11.71 -15.39 22.40
CA ALA A 54 -12.20 -15.18 21.05
C ALA A 54 -11.97 -16.42 20.17
N CYS A 55 -13.04 -16.94 19.57
CA CYS A 55 -12.98 -18.02 18.58
C CYS A 55 -12.44 -17.52 17.23
N ILE A 56 -12.04 -18.46 16.38
CA ILE A 56 -11.71 -18.18 14.98
C ILE A 56 -13.02 -18.11 14.21
N GLU A 57 -13.25 -17.03 13.48
CA GLU A 57 -14.47 -16.85 12.70
C GLU A 57 -14.22 -17.20 11.23
N VAL A 58 -15.09 -18.05 10.70
CA VAL A 58 -14.98 -18.64 9.36
C VAL A 58 -16.22 -18.34 8.55
N ASP A 59 -16.07 -17.82 7.34
CA ASP A 59 -17.18 -17.71 6.40
C ASP A 59 -17.54 -19.09 5.83
N ILE A 60 -18.78 -19.52 6.03
CA ILE A 60 -19.27 -20.82 5.58
C ILE A 60 -19.30 -20.94 4.05
N ASN A 61 -19.41 -19.84 3.32
CA ASN A 61 -19.52 -19.84 1.87
C ASN A 61 -18.17 -20.12 1.19
N THR A 62 -17.08 -19.67 1.80
CA THR A 62 -15.73 -19.77 1.24
C THR A 62 -14.80 -20.66 2.06
N MET A 63 -15.21 -21.05 3.26
CA MET A 63 -14.35 -21.66 4.30
C MET A 63 -13.14 -20.78 4.66
N GLY A 64 -13.23 -19.51 4.34
CA GLY A 64 -12.19 -18.53 4.61
C GLY A 64 -12.28 -17.95 6.00
N ILE A 65 -11.11 -17.76 6.62
CA ILE A 65 -11.01 -17.19 7.96
C ILE A 65 -11.28 -15.70 7.91
N ALA A 66 -12.38 -15.24 8.47
CA ALA A 66 -12.76 -13.83 8.57
C ALA A 66 -12.05 -13.13 9.73
N ASP A 67 -11.83 -13.81 10.86
CA ASP A 67 -11.03 -13.34 11.98
C ASP A 67 -10.24 -14.48 12.63
N GLY A 68 -9.10 -14.12 13.25
CA GLY A 68 -8.28 -15.08 13.98
C GLY A 68 -7.20 -15.79 13.14
N GLN A 69 -6.76 -15.22 12.01
CA GLN A 69 -5.76 -15.82 11.12
C GLN A 69 -4.45 -16.18 11.84
N HIS A 70 -3.93 -15.32 12.72
CA HIS A 70 -2.72 -15.61 13.51
C HIS A 70 -2.95 -16.76 14.49
N ARG A 71 -4.15 -16.83 15.10
CA ARG A 71 -4.52 -17.96 15.97
C ARG A 71 -4.60 -19.26 15.18
N TYR A 72 -5.24 -19.24 14.03
CA TYR A 72 -5.29 -20.41 13.12
C TYR A 72 -3.88 -20.90 12.76
N GLN A 73 -2.99 -20.01 12.34
CA GLN A 73 -1.62 -20.40 12.02
C GLN A 73 -0.84 -20.91 13.24
N ALA A 74 -1.09 -20.38 14.42
CA ALA A 74 -0.49 -20.88 15.64
C ALA A 74 -0.95 -22.31 15.94
N TYR A 75 -2.24 -22.62 15.82
CA TYR A 75 -2.78 -23.98 15.95
C TYR A 75 -2.19 -24.92 14.88
N ARG A 76 -2.17 -24.51 13.61
CA ARG A 76 -1.55 -25.29 12.52
C ARG A 76 -0.08 -25.61 12.80
N SER A 77 0.66 -24.64 13.32
CA SER A 77 2.06 -24.83 13.69
C SER A 77 2.23 -25.83 14.83
N ILE A 78 1.35 -25.82 15.84
CA ILE A 78 1.37 -26.79 16.95
C ILE A 78 1.10 -28.19 16.40
N TRP A 79 0.08 -28.38 15.60
CA TRP A 79 -0.26 -29.67 15.03
C TRP A 79 0.77 -30.21 14.03
N ASN A 80 1.51 -29.33 13.36
CA ASN A 80 2.62 -29.74 12.47
C ASN A 80 3.86 -30.17 13.26
N GLU A 81 4.06 -29.64 14.48
CA GLU A 81 5.15 -30.05 15.36
C GLU A 81 4.82 -31.33 16.15
N ASP A 82 3.55 -31.51 16.49
CA ASP A 82 3.04 -32.66 17.21
C ASP A 82 1.67 -33.06 16.65
N GLU A 83 1.64 -34.05 15.77
CA GLU A 83 0.42 -34.54 15.13
C GLU A 83 -0.55 -35.20 16.12
N THR A 84 -0.06 -35.61 17.29
CA THR A 84 -0.87 -36.23 18.37
C THR A 84 -1.41 -35.21 19.35
N SER A 85 -1.13 -33.93 19.14
CA SER A 85 -1.56 -32.87 20.03
C SER A 85 -3.07 -32.83 20.22
N ALA A 86 -3.50 -32.92 21.48
CA ALA A 86 -4.89 -32.83 21.88
C ALA A 86 -5.46 -31.40 21.89
N VAL A 87 -4.67 -30.41 21.50
CA VAL A 87 -5.09 -29.01 21.46
C VAL A 87 -6.21 -28.85 20.45
N LYS A 88 -7.29 -28.20 20.88
CA LYS A 88 -8.47 -27.90 20.03
C LYS A 88 -8.58 -26.41 19.79
N MET A 89 -9.02 -26.09 18.59
CA MET A 89 -9.24 -24.73 18.13
C MET A 89 -10.73 -24.40 18.14
N ASP A 90 -11.10 -23.29 18.75
CA ASP A 90 -12.46 -22.82 18.79
C ASP A 90 -12.83 -22.09 17.50
N VAL A 91 -13.84 -22.58 16.79
CA VAL A 91 -14.30 -22.08 15.50
C VAL A 91 -15.77 -21.69 15.57
N ARG A 92 -16.10 -20.54 15.03
CA ARG A 92 -17.47 -20.07 14.80
C ARG A 92 -17.68 -19.81 13.33
N PHE A 93 -18.77 -20.29 12.77
CA PHE A 93 -19.14 -20.03 11.40
C PHE A 93 -20.01 -18.79 11.27
N LEU A 94 -19.81 -18.05 10.17
CA LEU A 94 -20.58 -16.89 9.78
C LEU A 94 -21.11 -17.10 8.37
N ASP A 95 -22.32 -16.64 8.08
CA ASP A 95 -22.83 -16.55 6.71
C ASP A 95 -22.63 -15.13 6.21
N ILE A 96 -21.50 -14.90 5.55
CA ILE A 96 -21.10 -13.57 5.09
C ILE A 96 -21.50 -13.42 3.62
N PRO A 97 -22.36 -12.45 3.27
CA PRO A 97 -22.65 -12.17 1.87
C PRO A 97 -21.37 -11.83 1.09
N SER A 98 -21.15 -12.44 -0.06
CA SER A 98 -19.90 -12.31 -0.83
C SER A 98 -19.51 -10.86 -1.12
N LYS A 99 -20.49 -9.97 -1.29
CA LYS A 99 -20.28 -8.54 -1.51
C LYS A 99 -19.77 -7.78 -0.28
N MET A 100 -19.98 -8.33 0.91
CA MET A 100 -19.63 -7.70 2.20
C MET A 100 -18.40 -8.34 2.84
N TYR A 101 -17.87 -9.42 2.26
CA TYR A 101 -16.81 -10.20 2.88
C TYR A 101 -15.57 -9.34 3.21
N ASP A 102 -15.07 -8.59 2.22
CA ASP A 102 -13.88 -7.76 2.39
C ASP A 102 -14.09 -6.65 3.44
N ASP A 103 -15.27 -6.04 3.47
CA ASP A 103 -15.60 -4.98 4.42
C ASP A 103 -15.72 -5.52 5.85
N ILE A 104 -16.40 -6.66 6.04
CA ILE A 104 -16.51 -7.31 7.35
C ILE A 104 -15.13 -7.75 7.86
N VAL A 105 -14.29 -8.31 7.00
CA VAL A 105 -12.93 -8.69 7.39
C VAL A 105 -12.09 -7.47 7.75
N LYS A 106 -12.23 -6.36 7.01
CA LYS A 106 -11.57 -5.10 7.36
C LYS A 106 -12.03 -4.58 8.72
N ASP A 107 -13.34 -4.50 8.96
CA ASP A 107 -13.89 -3.98 10.21
C ASP A 107 -13.43 -4.80 11.42
N LYS A 108 -13.47 -6.13 11.34
CA LYS A 108 -12.99 -7.02 12.41
C LYS A 108 -11.50 -6.84 12.71
N ASN A 109 -10.70 -6.54 11.70
CA ASN A 109 -9.26 -6.35 11.85
C ASN A 109 -8.87 -4.93 12.32
N ILE A 110 -9.69 -3.91 12.09
CA ILE A 110 -9.46 -2.53 12.56
C ILE A 110 -9.39 -2.49 14.09
N HIS A 111 -10.21 -3.27 14.78
CA HIS A 111 -10.25 -3.30 16.24
C HIS A 111 -9.14 -4.13 16.90
N SER A 112 -8.45 -5.00 16.17
CA SER A 112 -7.41 -5.89 16.73
C SER A 112 -5.99 -5.40 16.51
N LYS A 113 -5.69 -4.80 15.37
CA LYS A 113 -4.40 -4.15 15.01
C LYS A 113 -4.63 -3.24 13.81
N ASN A 114 -4.12 -2.02 13.88
CA ASN A 114 -4.20 -1.08 12.75
C ASN A 114 -3.59 -1.70 11.48
N TRP A 115 -4.36 -1.72 10.41
CA TRP A 115 -3.87 -2.16 9.11
C TRP A 115 -2.74 -1.24 8.64
N THR A 116 -1.68 -1.85 8.15
CA THR A 116 -0.62 -1.15 7.45
C THR A 116 -1.05 -0.89 6.00
N ILE A 117 -0.38 0.06 5.34
CA ILE A 117 -0.64 0.29 3.90
C ILE A 117 -0.43 -0.98 3.06
N LYS A 118 0.44 -1.88 3.50
CA LYS A 118 0.68 -3.18 2.85
C LYS A 118 -0.55 -4.09 2.94
N ASP A 119 -1.23 -4.12 4.06
CA ASP A 119 -2.44 -4.93 4.26
C ASP A 119 -3.57 -4.42 3.34
N TYR A 120 -3.74 -3.08 3.22
CA TYR A 120 -4.72 -2.48 2.30
C TYR A 120 -4.39 -2.76 0.83
N LYS A 121 -3.13 -2.68 0.43
CA LYS A 121 -2.70 -3.02 -0.93
C LYS A 121 -3.00 -4.48 -1.25
N GLU A 122 -2.75 -5.38 -0.31
CA GLU A 122 -3.02 -6.80 -0.48
C GLU A 122 -4.52 -7.08 -0.64
N ALA A 123 -5.37 -6.42 0.13
CA ALA A 123 -6.82 -6.50 -0.03
C ALA A 123 -7.28 -6.00 -1.41
N MET A 124 -6.71 -4.91 -1.91
CA MET A 124 -7.05 -4.40 -3.25
C MET A 124 -6.62 -5.33 -4.39
N ARG A 125 -5.46 -6.02 -4.28
CA ARG A 125 -4.97 -6.96 -5.31
C ARG A 125 -5.92 -8.13 -5.58
N ARG A 126 -6.79 -8.46 -4.62
CA ARG A 126 -7.76 -9.54 -4.76
C ARG A 126 -8.89 -9.24 -5.71
N ASN A 127 -9.14 -7.97 -5.97
CA ASN A 127 -10.08 -7.60 -7.00
C ASN A 127 -9.42 -7.78 -8.37
N PRO A 128 -9.73 -8.84 -9.15
CA PRO A 128 -9.09 -9.11 -10.42
C PRO A 128 -9.38 -8.03 -11.48
N LYS A 129 -10.37 -7.19 -11.23
CA LYS A 129 -10.71 -6.06 -12.10
C LYS A 129 -9.88 -4.80 -11.78
N ASN A 130 -9.18 -4.76 -10.64
CA ASN A 130 -8.37 -3.62 -10.24
C ASN A 130 -6.88 -3.98 -10.27
N GLN A 131 -6.21 -3.64 -11.36
CA GLN A 131 -4.77 -3.86 -11.54
C GLN A 131 -3.90 -2.70 -11.00
N SER A 132 -4.51 -1.67 -10.44
CA SER A 132 -3.82 -0.43 -10.06
C SER A 132 -2.68 -0.63 -9.07
N ILE A 133 -2.82 -1.56 -8.12
CA ILE A 133 -1.76 -1.86 -7.16
C ILE A 133 -0.58 -2.59 -7.83
N SER A 134 -0.85 -3.50 -8.76
CA SER A 134 0.22 -4.15 -9.54
C SER A 134 0.96 -3.12 -10.38
N MET A 135 0.25 -2.23 -11.08
CA MET A 135 0.84 -1.15 -11.86
C MET A 135 1.69 -0.21 -10.98
N LEU A 136 1.24 0.12 -9.76
CA LEU A 136 2.03 0.91 -8.81
C LEU A 136 3.32 0.20 -8.39
N ASP A 137 3.24 -1.09 -8.12
CA ASP A 137 4.42 -1.88 -7.73
C ASP A 137 5.41 -2.05 -8.88
N ASP A 138 4.93 -2.28 -10.10
CA ASP A 138 5.73 -2.37 -11.31
C ASP A 138 6.44 -1.04 -11.59
N PHE A 139 5.75 0.08 -11.45
CA PHE A 139 6.34 1.41 -11.54
C PHE A 139 7.43 1.62 -10.48
N CYS A 140 7.17 1.25 -9.22
CA CYS A 140 8.17 1.33 -8.17
C CYS A 140 9.40 0.47 -8.47
N GLN A 141 9.21 -0.70 -9.05
CA GLN A 141 10.30 -1.62 -9.38
C GLN A 141 11.12 -1.12 -10.56
N SER A 142 10.48 -0.67 -11.63
CA SER A 142 11.16 -0.15 -12.83
C SER A 142 12.05 1.07 -12.53
N HIS A 143 11.64 1.90 -11.59
CA HIS A 143 12.39 3.08 -11.15
C HIS A 143 13.23 2.86 -9.89
N ASN A 144 13.38 1.62 -9.44
CA ASN A 144 14.17 1.25 -8.26
C ASN A 144 13.79 2.05 -7.01
N LEU A 145 12.50 2.32 -6.83
CA LEU A 145 11.95 3.00 -5.65
C LEU A 145 11.86 2.01 -4.49
N LEU A 146 12.54 2.29 -3.38
CA LEU A 146 12.65 1.38 -2.25
C LEU A 146 11.71 1.75 -1.09
N HIS A 147 11.42 0.76 -0.24
CA HIS A 147 10.74 1.00 1.03
C HIS A 147 11.65 1.71 2.04
N GLY A 148 11.11 2.75 2.67
CA GLY A 148 11.72 3.41 3.81
C GLY A 148 12.83 4.42 3.46
N LYS A 149 13.50 4.91 4.49
CA LYS A 149 14.66 5.81 4.40
C LYS A 149 15.95 5.03 4.13
N ALA A 150 15.94 4.12 3.17
CA ALA A 150 17.15 3.39 2.85
C ALA A 150 18.15 4.29 2.14
N LYS A 151 19.35 4.42 2.70
CA LYS A 151 20.49 4.98 1.98
C LYS A 151 20.98 3.94 0.98
N ASP A 152 21.18 4.36 -0.25
CA ASP A 152 21.96 3.60 -1.20
C ASP A 152 23.39 3.49 -0.68
N LYS A 153 23.89 2.27 -0.52
CA LYS A 153 25.20 2.02 0.05
C LYS A 153 26.35 2.49 -0.86
N GLU A 154 26.13 2.49 -2.17
CA GLU A 154 27.15 2.85 -3.15
C GLU A 154 27.18 4.37 -3.38
N THR A 155 26.02 5.00 -3.51
CA THR A 155 25.91 6.42 -3.84
C THR A 155 25.74 7.32 -2.62
N ASN A 156 25.53 6.76 -1.43
CA ASN A 156 25.20 7.46 -0.18
C ASN A 156 23.98 8.41 -0.29
N LYS A 157 23.16 8.25 -1.33
CA LYS A 157 21.95 9.04 -1.58
C LYS A 157 20.76 8.38 -0.91
N TYR A 158 19.81 9.17 -0.42
CA TYR A 158 18.54 8.65 0.07
C TYR A 158 17.69 8.20 -1.12
N LYS A 159 17.30 6.93 -1.11
CA LYS A 159 16.30 6.42 -2.05
C LYS A 159 14.90 6.79 -1.55
N MET A 160 14.03 7.13 -2.47
CA MET A 160 12.67 7.54 -2.16
C MET A 160 11.84 6.43 -1.49
N CYS A 161 10.95 6.82 -0.60
CA CYS A 161 9.96 5.90 -0.03
C CYS A 161 9.01 5.43 -1.13
N LYS A 162 9.00 4.14 -1.38
CA LYS A 162 8.40 3.43 -2.50
C LYS A 162 7.02 3.97 -2.92
N ASP A 163 6.02 3.78 -2.06
CA ASP A 163 4.63 4.02 -2.47
C ASP A 163 4.26 5.51 -2.48
N ARG A 164 4.71 6.27 -1.49
CA ARG A 164 4.37 7.69 -1.35
C ARG A 164 4.87 8.51 -2.52
N TYR A 165 6.10 8.28 -2.93
CA TYR A 165 6.71 9.04 -4.02
C TYR A 165 6.23 8.59 -5.40
N ALA A 166 6.02 7.28 -5.57
CA ALA A 166 5.37 6.80 -6.80
C ALA A 166 3.99 7.44 -6.99
N MET A 167 3.18 7.49 -5.92
CA MET A 167 1.87 8.15 -5.98
C MET A 167 1.96 9.65 -6.25
N ALA A 168 2.95 10.35 -5.68
CA ALA A 168 3.17 11.76 -5.98
C ALA A 168 3.53 11.98 -7.46
N ILE A 169 4.37 11.12 -8.04
CA ILE A 169 4.73 11.16 -9.45
C ILE A 169 3.52 10.87 -10.35
N LEU A 170 2.78 9.80 -10.04
CA LEU A 170 1.68 9.30 -10.87
C LEU A 170 0.40 10.12 -10.75
N LYS A 171 0.14 10.71 -9.59
CA LYS A 171 -1.11 11.40 -9.25
C LYS A 171 -0.92 12.85 -8.78
N GLY A 172 0.29 13.34 -8.69
CA GLY A 172 0.58 14.69 -8.16
C GLY A 172 0.46 14.81 -6.64
N GLU A 173 0.02 13.77 -5.95
CA GLU A 173 -0.14 13.78 -4.49
C GLU A 173 -0.13 12.37 -3.90
N ASN A 174 0.00 12.31 -2.58
CA ASN A 174 -0.07 11.07 -1.83
C ASN A 174 -1.51 10.54 -1.77
N GLN A 175 -1.75 9.38 -2.37
CA GLN A 175 -3.06 8.71 -2.47
C GLN A 175 -3.26 7.61 -1.41
N THR A 176 -2.54 7.67 -0.28
CA THR A 176 -2.64 6.65 0.79
C THR A 176 -4.08 6.47 1.29
N LYS A 177 -4.88 7.56 1.31
CA LYS A 177 -6.28 7.49 1.71
C LYS A 177 -7.07 6.63 0.72
N GLN A 178 -6.93 6.85 -0.56
CA GLN A 178 -7.64 6.11 -1.62
C GLN A 178 -7.27 4.61 -1.60
N ILE A 179 -6.01 4.27 -1.25
CA ILE A 179 -5.62 2.87 -1.05
C ILE A 179 -6.36 2.28 0.15
N LYS A 180 -6.45 3.00 1.26
CA LYS A 180 -7.19 2.56 2.45
C LYS A 180 -8.69 2.38 2.17
N ASP A 181 -9.26 3.29 1.42
CA ASP A 181 -10.67 3.28 1.04
C ASP A 181 -10.98 2.29 -0.10
N GLY A 182 -9.95 1.66 -0.69
CA GLY A 182 -10.10 0.73 -1.82
C GLY A 182 -10.46 1.40 -3.15
N THR A 183 -10.33 2.72 -3.24
CA THR A 183 -10.74 3.55 -4.40
C THR A 183 -9.57 3.99 -5.27
N PHE A 184 -8.34 3.60 -4.93
CA PHE A 184 -7.16 3.94 -5.70
C PHE A 184 -7.21 3.31 -7.10
N THR A 185 -6.98 4.12 -8.12
CA THR A 185 -6.97 3.70 -9.53
C THR A 185 -5.73 4.23 -10.25
N LEU A 186 -5.19 3.44 -11.16
CA LEU A 186 -4.15 3.81 -12.13
C LEU A 186 -4.51 3.30 -13.52
N ASN A 187 -4.05 4.01 -14.53
CA ASN A 187 -4.17 3.63 -15.93
C ASN A 187 -2.84 3.81 -16.67
N ASN A 188 -2.75 3.26 -17.89
CA ASN A 188 -1.52 3.28 -18.69
C ASN A 188 -1.06 4.70 -19.09
N VAL A 189 -1.98 5.65 -19.21
CA VAL A 189 -1.62 7.05 -19.53
C VAL A 189 -0.89 7.67 -18.35
N GLU A 190 -1.39 7.45 -17.14
CA GLU A 190 -0.75 7.95 -15.91
C GLU A 190 0.63 7.32 -15.68
N ILE A 191 0.79 6.03 -15.97
CA ILE A 191 2.11 5.37 -15.92
C ILE A 191 3.08 6.01 -16.90
N LYS A 192 2.70 6.16 -18.17
CA LYS A 192 3.55 6.79 -19.20
C LYS A 192 3.92 8.23 -18.84
N ASP A 193 2.98 8.99 -18.30
CA ASP A 193 3.22 10.34 -17.84
C ASP A 193 4.16 10.37 -16.62
N GLY A 194 4.01 9.40 -15.72
CA GLY A 194 4.88 9.21 -14.58
C GLY A 194 6.31 8.83 -14.97
N ASP A 195 6.49 7.97 -15.96
CA ASP A 195 7.82 7.60 -16.49
C ASP A 195 8.54 8.83 -17.02
N ALA A 196 7.85 9.66 -17.82
CA ALA A 196 8.42 10.90 -18.35
C ALA A 196 8.79 11.87 -17.20
N LEU A 197 7.89 12.05 -16.22
CA LEU A 197 8.15 12.92 -15.08
C LEU A 197 9.32 12.42 -14.23
N TYR A 198 9.45 11.11 -14.04
CA TYR A 198 10.57 10.54 -13.30
C TYR A 198 11.93 10.92 -13.90
N VAL A 199 12.08 10.84 -15.22
CA VAL A 199 13.29 11.24 -15.92
C VAL A 199 13.62 12.72 -15.67
N GLU A 200 12.62 13.57 -15.70
CA GLU A 200 12.77 15.01 -15.46
C GLU A 200 13.16 15.32 -14.01
N ILE A 201 12.60 14.57 -13.05
CA ILE A 201 12.97 14.67 -11.63
C ILE A 201 14.44 14.29 -11.43
N GLU A 202 14.92 13.21 -12.02
CA GLU A 202 16.32 12.80 -11.92
C GLU A 202 17.26 13.86 -12.49
N HIS A 203 16.89 14.45 -13.63
CA HIS A 203 17.63 15.54 -14.23
C HIS A 203 17.69 16.76 -13.30
N MET A 204 16.58 17.17 -12.71
CA MET A 204 16.55 18.28 -11.74
C MET A 204 17.37 17.98 -10.48
N VAL A 205 17.25 16.79 -9.92
CA VAL A 205 18.03 16.37 -8.74
C VAL A 205 19.51 16.50 -9.01
N THR A 206 19.96 16.06 -10.20
CA THR A 206 21.36 16.14 -10.61
C THR A 206 21.79 17.58 -10.81
N LYS A 207 21.02 18.38 -11.53
CA LYS A 207 21.35 19.77 -11.88
C LYS A 207 21.41 20.69 -10.65
N LEU A 208 20.50 20.49 -9.70
CA LEU A 208 20.43 21.30 -8.48
C LEU A 208 21.30 20.76 -7.33
N GLY A 209 22.00 19.65 -7.55
CA GLY A 209 22.82 19.02 -6.50
C GLY A 209 22.01 18.57 -5.29
N LEU A 210 20.72 18.25 -5.46
CA LEU A 210 19.82 17.85 -4.40
C LEU A 210 20.13 16.41 -3.99
N THR A 211 20.86 16.23 -2.90
CA THR A 211 21.40 14.92 -2.53
C THR A 211 20.62 14.21 -1.42
N SER A 212 19.76 14.88 -0.65
CA SER A 212 19.40 14.28 0.63
C SER A 212 17.97 14.43 1.14
N SER A 213 17.17 15.30 0.63
CA SER A 213 15.82 15.44 1.17
C SER A 213 14.81 15.67 0.06
N MET A 214 14.41 14.60 -0.52
CA MET A 214 13.24 14.57 -1.37
C MET A 214 11.96 14.74 -0.53
N GLY A 215 11.98 15.69 0.39
CA GLY A 215 10.89 16.00 1.27
C GLY A 215 9.79 16.80 0.57
N ASN A 216 9.40 17.88 1.20
CA ASN A 216 8.28 18.72 0.75
C ASN A 216 8.43 19.25 -0.68
N TRP A 217 9.65 19.57 -1.13
CA TRP A 217 9.88 20.07 -2.48
C TRP A 217 9.54 19.06 -3.58
N PHE A 218 9.83 17.78 -3.35
CA PHE A 218 9.54 16.73 -4.32
C PHE A 218 8.04 16.54 -4.53
N GLU A 219 7.28 16.43 -3.44
CA GLU A 219 5.83 16.34 -3.54
C GLU A 219 5.23 17.61 -4.15
N ALA A 220 5.77 18.78 -3.80
CA ALA A 220 5.35 20.04 -4.37
C ALA A 220 5.63 20.12 -5.87
N PHE A 221 6.81 19.66 -6.30
CA PHE A 221 7.16 19.59 -7.72
C PHE A 221 6.21 18.64 -8.48
N CYS A 222 6.00 17.44 -7.98
CA CYS A 222 5.07 16.49 -8.60
C CYS A 222 3.65 17.05 -8.67
N SER A 223 3.20 17.72 -7.61
CA SER A 223 1.88 18.35 -7.56
C SER A 223 1.74 19.50 -8.56
N ALA A 224 2.74 20.40 -8.61
CA ALA A 224 2.75 21.52 -9.56
C ALA A 224 2.80 21.01 -11.00
N TRP A 225 3.67 20.03 -11.28
CA TRP A 225 3.76 19.38 -12.59
C TRP A 225 2.44 18.72 -13.01
N TYR A 226 1.82 17.95 -12.11
CA TYR A 226 0.54 17.31 -12.37
C TYR A 226 -0.55 18.34 -12.68
N LYS A 227 -0.66 19.38 -11.86
CA LYS A 227 -1.62 20.47 -12.07
C LYS A 227 -1.41 21.15 -13.41
N MET A 228 -0.17 21.48 -13.76
CA MET A 228 0.16 22.13 -15.02
C MET A 228 -0.16 21.29 -16.24
N ARG A 229 0.02 19.98 -16.16
CA ARG A 229 -0.36 19.05 -17.23
C ARG A 229 -1.87 18.90 -17.43
N HIS A 230 -2.63 19.03 -16.36
CA HIS A 230 -4.08 18.90 -16.37
C HIS A 230 -4.80 20.24 -16.54
N ASP A 231 -4.13 21.37 -16.31
CA ASP A 231 -4.69 22.70 -16.60
C ASP A 231 -4.39 23.09 -18.06
N TYR A 232 -5.45 23.28 -18.84
CA TYR A 232 -5.34 23.55 -20.28
C TYR A 232 -4.45 24.75 -20.59
N ARG A 233 -4.52 25.82 -19.79
CA ARG A 233 -3.72 27.04 -19.99
C ARG A 233 -2.24 26.77 -19.75
N SER A 234 -1.91 26.16 -18.65
CA SER A 234 -0.53 25.82 -18.29
C SER A 234 0.07 24.80 -19.23
N ARG A 235 -0.73 23.82 -19.66
CA ARG A 235 -0.32 22.81 -20.64
C ARG A 235 0.05 23.44 -21.98
N SER A 236 -0.78 24.34 -22.51
CA SER A 236 -0.49 25.03 -23.76
C SER A 236 0.73 25.95 -23.66
N GLN A 237 1.01 26.54 -22.49
CA GLN A 237 2.21 27.32 -22.24
C GLN A 237 3.45 26.43 -22.24
N ILE A 238 3.42 25.30 -21.54
CA ILE A 238 4.54 24.33 -21.47
C ILE A 238 4.83 23.72 -22.85
N GLU A 239 3.79 23.32 -23.58
CA GLU A 239 3.93 22.79 -24.94
C GLU A 239 4.54 23.83 -25.89
N ARG A 240 4.19 25.11 -25.77
CA ARG A 240 4.75 26.21 -26.56
C ARG A 240 6.21 26.52 -26.23
N ILE A 241 6.59 26.48 -24.95
CA ILE A 241 7.92 26.80 -24.47
C ILE A 241 8.87 25.62 -24.65
N GLY A 242 8.36 24.42 -24.52
CA GLY A 242 9.11 23.17 -24.39
C GLY A 242 9.57 22.96 -22.94
N PHE A 243 9.22 21.82 -22.37
CA PHE A 243 9.55 21.50 -20.98
C PHE A 243 11.05 21.52 -20.71
N ASN A 244 11.87 21.07 -21.67
CA ASN A 244 13.32 21.13 -21.54
C ASN A 244 13.84 22.55 -21.33
N LYS A 245 13.24 23.57 -21.95
CA LYS A 245 13.59 24.97 -21.72
C LYS A 245 13.23 25.45 -20.32
N VAL A 246 12.14 24.94 -19.73
CA VAL A 246 11.79 25.21 -18.33
C VAL A 246 12.88 24.63 -17.43
N LEU A 247 13.28 23.40 -17.66
CA LEU A 247 14.35 22.74 -16.89
C LEU A 247 15.71 23.43 -17.07
N GLU A 248 16.04 23.91 -18.29
CA GLU A 248 17.27 24.65 -18.55
C GLU A 248 17.35 25.95 -17.74
N LYS A 249 16.21 26.59 -17.51
CA LYS A 249 16.14 27.86 -16.77
C LYS A 249 16.09 27.68 -15.24
N ILE A 250 15.85 26.47 -14.76
CA ILE A 250 15.97 26.14 -13.35
C ILE A 250 17.45 26.13 -12.99
N ASP A 251 17.91 27.13 -12.27
CA ASP A 251 19.26 27.21 -11.73
C ASP A 251 19.25 27.67 -10.26
N ALA A 252 20.42 27.60 -9.63
CA ALA A 252 20.57 27.98 -8.22
C ALA A 252 20.30 29.47 -7.94
N LYS A 253 20.33 30.34 -8.95
CA LYS A 253 20.06 31.77 -8.83
C LYS A 253 18.56 32.06 -8.88
N ASN A 254 17.87 31.39 -9.78
CA ASN A 254 16.43 31.58 -10.02
C ASN A 254 15.56 30.70 -9.16
N PHE A 255 16.11 29.61 -8.65
CA PHE A 255 15.41 28.61 -7.87
C PHE A 255 16.18 28.32 -6.60
N SER A 256 15.71 28.90 -5.49
CA SER A 256 16.35 28.66 -4.19
C SER A 256 16.32 27.17 -3.85
N THR A 257 17.50 26.58 -3.69
CA THR A 257 17.68 25.18 -3.33
C THR A 257 17.50 24.92 -1.83
N SER A 258 17.15 25.97 -1.06
CA SER A 258 16.86 25.79 0.36
C SER A 258 15.73 24.78 0.53
N PRO A 259 15.97 23.65 1.19
CA PRO A 259 14.92 22.63 1.41
C PRO A 259 13.85 23.10 2.40
N SER A 260 13.97 24.31 2.95
CA SER A 260 12.98 24.92 3.84
C SER A 260 11.86 25.55 3.02
N GLY A 261 10.67 25.05 3.20
CA GLY A 261 9.44 25.55 2.59
C GLY A 261 8.31 24.54 2.71
N SER A 262 7.09 25.03 2.83
CA SER A 262 5.92 24.19 2.75
C SER A 262 5.73 23.68 1.30
N ARG A 263 4.89 22.66 1.12
CA ARG A 263 4.50 22.20 -0.22
C ARG A 263 3.92 23.34 -1.06
N ILE A 264 3.11 24.22 -0.46
CA ILE A 264 2.48 25.35 -1.14
C ILE A 264 3.55 26.37 -1.61
N ASP A 265 4.58 26.64 -0.81
CA ASP A 265 5.65 27.55 -1.20
C ASP A 265 6.41 27.05 -2.43
N TRP A 266 6.66 25.75 -2.50
CA TRP A 266 7.30 25.12 -3.65
C TRP A 266 6.39 25.12 -4.88
N GLU A 267 5.11 24.82 -4.74
CA GLU A 267 4.13 24.91 -5.84
C GLU A 267 4.09 26.33 -6.42
N ASN A 268 4.05 27.37 -5.57
CA ASN A 268 4.08 28.75 -5.98
C ASN A 268 5.37 29.13 -6.71
N ARG A 269 6.53 28.67 -6.24
CA ARG A 269 7.82 28.91 -6.89
C ARG A 269 7.85 28.31 -8.30
N PHE A 270 7.38 27.08 -8.47
CA PHE A 270 7.30 26.45 -9.80
C PHE A 270 6.34 27.20 -10.73
N THR A 271 5.17 27.56 -10.25
CA THR A 271 4.19 28.31 -11.04
C THR A 271 4.76 29.67 -11.47
N THR A 272 5.38 30.39 -10.54
CA THR A 272 6.02 31.69 -10.84
C THR A 272 7.16 31.54 -11.85
N LEU A 273 7.97 30.50 -11.75
CA LEU A 273 9.04 30.24 -12.71
C LEU A 273 8.50 30.04 -14.13
N ILE A 274 7.45 29.26 -14.28
CA ILE A 274 6.81 28.98 -15.56
C ILE A 274 6.19 30.26 -16.14
N ASP A 275 5.51 31.05 -15.32
CA ASP A 275 4.95 32.34 -15.76
C ASP A 275 6.05 33.31 -16.21
N ASN A 276 7.18 33.35 -15.50
CA ASN A 276 8.31 34.20 -15.88
C ASN A 276 8.94 33.77 -17.22
N ILE A 277 9.15 32.45 -17.41
CA ILE A 277 9.64 31.91 -18.67
C ILE A 277 8.66 32.21 -19.81
N SER A 278 7.37 31.99 -19.56
CA SER A 278 6.31 32.23 -20.54
C SER A 278 6.22 33.68 -21.01
N ASN A 279 6.57 34.61 -20.13
CA ASN A 279 6.53 36.02 -20.38
C ASN A 279 7.91 36.63 -20.79
N ASN A 280 8.91 35.78 -21.07
CA ASN A 280 10.30 36.18 -21.40
C ASN A 280 10.95 37.10 -20.34
N ARG A 281 10.63 36.87 -19.05
CA ARG A 281 11.16 37.67 -17.94
C ARG A 281 12.46 37.11 -17.38
N ILE A 282 12.83 35.89 -17.78
CA ILE A 282 14.07 35.18 -17.44
C ILE A 282 14.51 34.28 -18.60
#